data_dddac4b8cc17b8de81ba286d43b5b20d
#
_entry.id   dddac4b8cc17b8de81ba286d43b5b20d
#
_cell.length_a   1.000
_cell.length_b   1.000
_cell.length_c   1.000
_cell.angle_alpha   90.00
_cell.angle_beta   90.00
_cell.angle_gamma   90.00
#
_symmetry.space_group_name_H-M   'P 1'
#
loop_
_entity.id
_entity.type
_entity.pdbx_description
1 polymer ?
#
loop_
_entity_poly.entity_id
_entity_poly.type
_entity_poly.pdbx_seq_one_letter_code
_entity_poly.pdbx_strand_id
1 'polypeptide(L)'
;MKNKKIIYVDIDGCICTTSYGNNKDFKDIKSSYIHVEPYHDRIERINELFEEGHHIVYWTARGCKSGIDHTELTRDQLQQWGAKYSDLQVGTKPHFDMYICDKSWNSEDFFHR
;
A
#
# COMPACT_ATOMS: atom_id res chain seq x y z
N MET A 1 23.67 -8.02 -6.70
CA MET A 1 22.69 -8.95 -6.18
C MET A 1 22.03 -9.74 -7.29
N LYS A 2 22.00 -11.05 -7.11
CA LYS A 2 21.28 -11.94 -8.01
C LYS A 2 19.79 -11.88 -7.69
N ASN A 3 18.96 -12.11 -8.66
CA ASN A 3 17.51 -12.24 -8.47
C ASN A 3 16.81 -10.98 -7.98
N LYS A 4 17.25 -9.82 -8.46
CA LYS A 4 16.50 -8.58 -8.22
C LYS A 4 15.11 -8.71 -8.81
N LYS A 5 14.10 -8.35 -8.03
CA LYS A 5 12.69 -8.49 -8.43
C LYS A 5 12.01 -7.14 -8.41
N ILE A 6 10.99 -7.02 -9.24
CA ILE A 6 10.06 -5.90 -9.17
C ILE A 6 8.90 -6.38 -8.32
N ILE A 7 8.68 -5.72 -7.18
CA ILE A 7 7.68 -6.15 -6.21
C ILE A 7 6.65 -5.04 -6.04
N TYR A 8 5.41 -5.34 -6.36
CA TYR A 8 4.29 -4.44 -6.13
C TYR A 8 3.69 -4.72 -4.77
N VAL A 9 3.50 -3.68 -3.97
CA VAL A 9 3.01 -3.79 -2.59
C VAL A 9 1.79 -2.90 -2.43
N ASP A 10 0.69 -3.49 -1.99
CA ASP A 10 -0.52 -2.74 -1.68
C ASP A 10 -0.32 -1.92 -0.39
N ILE A 11 -1.17 -0.96 -0.16
CA ILE A 11 -1.06 -0.08 1.01
C ILE A 11 -2.12 -0.42 2.05
N ASP A 12 -3.38 -0.07 1.79
CA ASP A 12 -4.44 -0.27 2.76
C ASP A 12 -4.74 -1.75 2.99
N GLY A 13 -4.74 -2.16 4.25
CA GLY A 13 -4.91 -3.57 4.62
C GLY A 13 -3.65 -4.40 4.48
N CYS A 14 -2.58 -3.84 3.95
CA CYS A 14 -1.30 -4.54 3.72
C CYS A 14 -0.22 -4.01 4.64
N ILE A 15 0.14 -2.72 4.52
CA ILE A 15 1.16 -2.09 5.38
C ILE A 15 0.56 -1.12 6.37
N CYS A 16 -0.74 -0.95 6.36
CA CYS A 16 -1.48 -0.13 7.31
C CYS A 16 -2.89 -0.68 7.46
N THR A 17 -3.64 -0.16 8.42
CA THR A 17 -5.05 -0.55 8.56
C THR A 17 -5.82 -0.17 7.30
N THR A 18 -6.96 -0.82 7.09
CA THR A 18 -7.84 -0.45 5.99
C THR A 18 -8.43 0.94 6.26
N SER A 19 -8.76 1.64 5.20
CA SER A 19 -9.40 2.94 5.33
C SER A 19 -10.73 2.79 6.06
N TYR A 20 -11.19 3.89 6.67
CA TYR A 20 -12.46 3.90 7.37
C TYR A 20 -13.65 4.08 6.44
N GLY A 21 -13.51 3.63 5.19
CA GLY A 21 -14.57 3.74 4.20
C GLY A 21 -15.87 3.03 4.57
N ASN A 22 -15.78 2.05 5.47
CA ASN A 22 -16.96 1.36 6.00
C ASN A 22 -17.55 2.05 7.22
N ASN A 23 -16.91 3.07 7.73
CA ASN A 23 -17.40 3.82 8.88
C ASN A 23 -18.36 4.90 8.38
N LYS A 24 -19.63 4.77 8.74
CA LYS A 24 -20.67 5.68 8.29
C LYS A 24 -20.50 7.11 8.82
N ASP A 25 -19.66 7.31 9.83
CA ASP A 25 -19.40 8.63 10.38
C ASP A 25 -18.44 9.44 9.52
N PHE A 26 -17.70 8.81 8.64
CA PHE A 26 -16.79 9.51 7.74
C PHE A 26 -17.48 9.80 6.41
N LYS A 27 -17.81 11.06 6.21
CA LYS A 27 -18.47 11.52 4.99
C LYS A 27 -17.48 11.82 3.87
N ASP A 28 -16.20 11.96 4.21
CA ASP A 28 -15.14 12.33 3.31
C ASP A 28 -14.14 11.18 3.21
N ILE A 29 -14.02 10.61 2.01
CA ILE A 29 -13.10 9.51 1.74
C ILE A 29 -11.66 9.89 2.07
N LYS A 30 -11.28 11.15 1.78
CA LYS A 30 -9.93 11.63 2.09
C LYS A 30 -9.66 11.56 3.59
N SER A 31 -10.65 11.93 4.41
CA SER A 31 -10.52 11.84 5.86
C SER A 31 -10.34 10.41 6.33
N SER A 32 -10.98 9.44 5.66
CA SER A 32 -10.84 8.04 6.04
C SER A 32 -9.41 7.52 5.85
N TYR A 33 -8.72 7.98 4.81
CA TYR A 33 -7.31 7.59 4.60
C TYR A 33 -6.37 8.30 5.58
N ILE A 34 -6.71 9.49 6.05
CA ILE A 34 -5.90 10.21 7.03
C ILE A 34 -5.78 9.44 8.34
N HIS A 35 -6.80 8.67 8.69
CA HIS A 35 -6.89 7.98 9.98
C HIS A 35 -6.33 6.56 9.98
N VAL A 36 -5.77 6.08 8.87
CA VAL A 36 -5.16 4.75 8.86
C VAL A 36 -3.89 4.74 9.70
N GLU A 37 -3.60 3.59 10.30
CA GLU A 37 -2.42 3.43 11.14
C GLU A 37 -1.44 2.45 10.50
N PRO A 38 -0.14 2.76 10.51
CA PRO A 38 0.85 1.92 9.85
C PRO A 38 1.16 0.66 10.66
N TYR A 39 1.47 -0.41 9.94
CA TYR A 39 2.06 -1.62 10.52
C TYR A 39 3.57 -1.52 10.35
N HIS A 40 4.25 -0.96 11.35
CA HIS A 40 5.67 -0.64 11.24
C HIS A 40 6.54 -1.87 10.98
N ASP A 41 6.20 -3.02 11.56
CA ASP A 41 6.92 -4.26 11.33
C ASP A 41 6.86 -4.70 9.86
N ARG A 42 5.72 -4.52 9.21
CA ARG A 42 5.56 -4.86 7.80
C ARG A 42 6.30 -3.89 6.90
N ILE A 43 6.24 -2.60 7.20
CA ILE A 43 6.98 -1.58 6.47
C ILE A 43 8.48 -1.87 6.56
N GLU A 44 8.95 -2.24 7.74
CA GLU A 44 10.34 -2.58 7.96
C GLU A 44 10.75 -3.79 7.11
N ARG A 45 9.88 -4.80 7.01
CA ARG A 45 10.14 -5.97 6.17
C ARG A 45 10.27 -5.60 4.70
N ILE A 46 9.40 -4.72 4.20
CA ILE A 46 9.49 -4.24 2.82
C ILE A 46 10.75 -3.39 2.64
N ASN A 47 11.11 -2.57 3.64
CA ASN A 47 12.34 -1.78 3.58
C ASN A 47 13.57 -2.69 3.46
N GLU A 48 13.58 -3.83 4.13
CA GLU A 48 14.65 -4.82 3.99
C GLU A 48 14.78 -5.29 2.55
N LEU A 49 13.65 -5.58 1.90
CA LEU A 49 13.65 -5.99 0.50
C LEU A 49 14.19 -4.87 -0.39
N PHE A 50 13.84 -3.62 -0.09
CA PHE A 50 14.39 -2.48 -0.82
C PHE A 50 15.91 -2.40 -0.65
N GLU A 51 16.40 -2.57 0.57
CA GLU A 51 17.84 -2.52 0.86
C GLU A 51 18.59 -3.68 0.19
N GLU A 52 17.92 -4.81 -0.02
CA GLU A 52 18.49 -5.96 -0.74
C GLU A 52 18.58 -5.71 -2.24
N GLY A 53 18.07 -4.59 -2.72
CA GLY A 53 18.17 -4.20 -4.12
C GLY A 53 16.94 -4.48 -4.96
N HIS A 54 15.86 -4.91 -4.36
CA HIS A 54 14.61 -5.12 -5.10
C HIS A 54 13.96 -3.79 -5.44
N HIS A 55 13.27 -3.76 -6.57
CA HIS A 55 12.53 -2.57 -7.01
C HIS A 55 11.13 -2.62 -6.39
N ILE A 56 10.87 -1.74 -5.45
CA ILE A 56 9.61 -1.72 -4.71
C ILE A 56 8.67 -0.67 -5.30
N VAL A 57 7.46 -1.08 -5.65
CA VAL A 57 6.41 -0.18 -6.12
C VAL A 57 5.23 -0.27 -5.17
N TYR A 58 4.94 0.82 -4.45
CA TYR A 58 3.68 0.89 -3.71
C TYR A 58 2.56 1.25 -4.66
N TRP A 59 1.53 0.43 -4.69
CA TRP A 59 0.45 0.50 -5.68
C TRP A 59 -0.88 0.42 -4.97
N THR A 60 -1.70 1.45 -5.10
CA THR A 60 -2.94 1.55 -4.35
C THR A 60 -4.10 2.00 -5.24
N ALA A 61 -5.30 1.52 -4.89
CA ALA A 61 -6.53 1.91 -5.56
C ALA A 61 -7.15 3.18 -4.99
N ARG A 62 -6.47 3.87 -4.05
CA ARG A 62 -7.00 5.10 -3.47
C ARG A 62 -7.36 6.08 -4.59
N GLY A 63 -8.62 6.50 -4.59
CA GLY A 63 -9.12 7.44 -5.58
C GLY A 63 -9.58 6.85 -6.90
N CYS A 64 -9.44 5.53 -7.12
CA CYS A 64 -9.85 4.92 -8.39
C CYS A 64 -11.36 5.00 -8.62
N LYS A 65 -12.16 4.99 -7.56
CA LYS A 65 -13.63 5.10 -7.66
C LYS A 65 -14.12 6.53 -7.51
N SER A 66 -13.53 7.29 -6.59
CA SER A 66 -13.98 8.65 -6.29
C SER A 66 -13.46 9.70 -7.27
N GLY A 67 -12.38 9.41 -7.95
CA GLY A 67 -11.71 10.38 -8.81
C GLY A 67 -10.89 11.41 -8.03
N ILE A 68 -10.82 11.30 -6.71
CA ILE A 68 -10.02 12.21 -5.89
C ILE A 68 -8.57 11.77 -5.94
N ASP A 69 -7.67 12.72 -6.18
CA ASP A 69 -6.23 12.44 -6.22
C ASP A 69 -5.67 12.41 -4.80
N HIS A 70 -5.27 11.21 -4.36
CA HIS A 70 -4.69 11.00 -3.03
C HIS A 70 -3.16 10.86 -3.07
N THR A 71 -2.52 11.27 -4.15
CA THR A 71 -1.08 11.04 -4.33
C THR A 71 -0.25 11.74 -3.26
N GLU A 72 -0.51 13.03 -3.00
CA GLU A 72 0.26 13.76 -1.99
C GLU A 72 0.06 13.21 -0.60
N LEU A 73 -1.18 12.93 -0.23
CA LEU A 73 -1.48 12.33 1.09
C LEU A 73 -0.75 11.01 1.26
N THR A 74 -0.79 10.16 0.25
CA THR A 74 -0.17 8.83 0.30
C THR A 74 1.35 8.96 0.41
N ARG A 75 1.94 9.84 -0.40
CA ARG A 75 3.39 10.09 -0.35
C ARG A 75 3.82 10.58 1.03
N ASP A 76 3.07 11.51 1.60
CA ASP A 76 3.37 12.05 2.92
C ASP A 76 3.28 10.97 4.01
N GLN A 77 2.27 10.11 3.92
CA GLN A 77 2.13 9.00 4.87
C GLN A 77 3.30 8.04 4.78
N LEU A 78 3.67 7.63 3.57
CA LEU A 78 4.80 6.72 3.38
C LEU A 78 6.09 7.34 3.91
N GLN A 79 6.28 8.64 3.72
CA GLN A 79 7.45 9.35 4.24
C GLN A 79 7.45 9.36 5.77
N GLN A 80 6.32 9.67 6.38
CA GLN A 80 6.18 9.69 7.84
C GLN A 80 6.39 8.31 8.45
N TRP A 81 5.98 7.26 7.74
CA TRP A 81 6.10 5.89 8.22
C TRP A 81 7.50 5.31 7.97
N GLY A 82 8.37 6.05 7.32
CA GLY A 82 9.72 5.59 7.03
C GLY A 82 9.80 4.54 5.94
N ALA A 83 8.81 4.47 5.06
CA ALA A 83 8.79 3.51 3.97
C ALA A 83 9.81 3.88 2.90
N LYS A 84 10.57 2.89 2.44
CA LYS A 84 11.53 3.02 1.35
C LYS A 84 10.97 2.32 0.12
N TYR A 85 11.01 3.00 -1.02
CA TYR A 85 10.45 2.43 -2.25
C TYR A 85 11.06 3.10 -3.47
N SER A 86 10.88 2.44 -4.61
CA SER A 86 11.40 2.93 -5.89
C SER A 86 10.38 3.76 -6.64
N ASP A 87 9.10 3.42 -6.51
CA ASP A 87 8.02 4.12 -7.22
C ASP A 87 6.73 4.02 -6.43
N LEU A 88 5.83 4.97 -6.71
CA LEU A 88 4.52 5.04 -6.08
C LEU A 88 3.47 5.28 -7.16
N GLN A 89 2.45 4.43 -7.20
CA GLN A 89 1.34 4.55 -8.14
C GLN A 89 0.03 4.61 -7.36
N VAL A 90 -0.67 5.72 -7.48
CA VAL A 90 -1.89 6.00 -6.74
C VAL A 90 -3.05 6.18 -7.71
N GLY A 91 -4.15 5.46 -7.46
CA GLY A 91 -5.36 5.60 -8.26
C GLY A 91 -5.37 4.85 -9.58
N THR A 92 -4.31 4.12 -9.90
CA THR A 92 -4.21 3.35 -11.14
C THR A 92 -4.59 1.88 -10.97
N LYS A 93 -4.65 1.41 -9.73
CA LYS A 93 -5.04 0.03 -9.44
C LYS A 93 -6.56 -0.08 -9.52
N PRO A 94 -7.08 -1.05 -10.30
CA PRO A 94 -8.54 -1.20 -10.40
C PRO A 94 -9.15 -1.65 -9.06
N HIS A 95 -10.38 -1.27 -8.84
CA HIS A 95 -11.16 -1.80 -7.73
C HIS A 95 -11.66 -3.20 -8.11
N PHE A 96 -11.53 -4.16 -7.21
CA PHE A 96 -12.01 -5.52 -7.45
C PHE A 96 -12.30 -6.20 -6.11
N ASP A 97 -13.13 -7.23 -6.17
CA ASP A 97 -13.42 -8.05 -5.00
C ASP A 97 -12.41 -9.18 -4.84
N MET A 98 -11.90 -9.70 -5.93
CA MET A 98 -11.00 -10.85 -5.92
C MET A 98 -9.97 -10.71 -7.04
N TYR A 99 -8.73 -11.03 -6.72
CA TYR A 99 -7.63 -11.03 -7.67
C TYR A 99 -7.01 -12.43 -7.71
N ILE A 100 -7.05 -13.06 -8.87
CA ILE A 100 -6.49 -14.40 -9.06
C ILE A 100 -5.25 -14.26 -9.94
N CYS A 101 -4.09 -14.61 -9.39
CA CYS A 101 -2.82 -14.39 -10.07
C CYS A 101 -1.80 -15.41 -9.58
N ASP A 102 -0.96 -15.88 -10.49
CA ASP A 102 0.10 -16.83 -10.16
C ASP A 102 1.27 -16.21 -9.39
N LYS A 103 1.32 -14.88 -9.33
CA LYS A 103 2.45 -14.15 -8.72
C LYS A 103 2.12 -13.47 -7.42
N SER A 104 0.84 -13.40 -7.06
CA SER A 104 0.41 -12.65 -5.88
C SER A 104 0.54 -13.46 -4.61
N TRP A 105 0.89 -12.78 -3.53
CA TRP A 105 0.83 -13.29 -2.18
C TRP A 105 -0.24 -12.51 -1.43
N ASN A 106 -1.08 -13.22 -0.69
CA ASN A 106 -1.93 -12.55 0.28
C ASN A 106 -1.03 -11.94 1.36
N SER A 107 -1.28 -10.70 1.76
CA SER A 107 -0.39 -9.99 2.69
C SER A 107 -0.30 -10.70 4.03
N GLU A 108 -1.41 -11.26 4.54
CA GLU A 108 -1.38 -11.97 5.81
C GLU A 108 -0.48 -13.21 5.75
N ASP A 109 -0.51 -13.92 4.63
CA ASP A 109 0.35 -15.09 4.45
C ASP A 109 1.82 -14.66 4.30
N PHE A 110 2.06 -13.59 3.55
CA PHE A 110 3.43 -13.14 3.30
C PHE A 110 4.12 -12.68 4.58
N PHE A 111 3.43 -11.86 5.38
CA PHE A 111 4.04 -11.27 6.57
C PHE A 111 4.08 -12.23 7.77
N HIS A 112 3.34 -13.32 7.71
CA HIS A 112 3.29 -14.32 8.79
C HIS A 112 3.99 -15.63 8.45
N ARG A 113 4.80 -15.64 7.39
CA ARG A 113 5.54 -16.85 7.02
C ARG A 113 6.78 -17.05 7.89
#